data_7ccacf4c920f2363b4a3afaa2bc435cb
#
_entry.id   7ccacf4c920f2363b4a3afaa2bc435cb
#
_cell.length_a   1.000
_cell.length_b   1.000
_cell.length_c   1.000
_cell.angle_alpha   90.00
_cell.angle_beta   90.00
_cell.angle_gamma   90.00
#
_symmetry.space_group_name_H-M   'P 1'
#
loop_
_entity.id
_entity.type
_entity.pdbx_description
1 polymer ?
#
loop_
_entity_poly.entity_id
_entity_poly.type
_entity_poly.pdbx_seq_one_letter_code
_entity_poly.pdbx_strand_id
1 'polypeptide(L)'
;LLALELIVQAVTPITQANGVQVIFASLTGDIMLDALIGAMFAIISYSSLAAVPLTATLTAAGIISFPVALCLVIGANLGSGLLAMLNNSAANAAARRVALGSLLFKLVGSLIILPFVHPLANLMDELPLPKSELVIYFHVFYNLVRCVAMVPFAEPMARFCKRIIRDEPELDTHLKPKHLDVSALDTPTLALANAAREALRIGDAMEQMMDGLKKVMHGEPREEKELRRMADDINVLYTAIKLYLARMPKDELAEEESRRWAEIIEMSLNHGQASDIVERMGS
;
A
#
# COMPACT_ATOMS: atom_id res chain seq x y z
N LEU A 1 18.09 13.83 14.86
CA LEU A 1 18.04 14.28 16.24
C LEU A 1 16.92 15.31 16.43
N LEU A 2 16.93 16.45 15.71
CA LEU A 2 15.92 17.51 15.84
C LEU A 2 14.47 17.01 15.64
N ALA A 3 14.21 16.16 14.64
CA ALA A 3 12.88 15.60 14.40
C ALA A 3 12.40 14.71 15.56
N LEU A 4 13.31 13.93 16.16
CA LEU A 4 12.99 13.10 17.31
C LEU A 4 12.67 13.96 18.54
N GLU A 5 13.42 15.03 18.74
CA GLU A 5 13.22 16.00 19.84
C GLU A 5 11.88 16.74 19.72
N LEU A 6 11.52 17.15 18.49
CA LEU A 6 10.21 17.73 18.21
C LEU A 6 9.05 16.74 18.43
N ILE A 7 9.22 15.47 18.08
CA ILE A 7 8.22 14.43 18.34
C ILE A 7 8.06 14.24 19.85
N VAL A 8 9.15 14.15 20.60
CA VAL A 8 9.11 14.03 22.06
C VAL A 8 8.43 15.24 22.70
N GLN A 9 8.75 16.46 22.26
CA GLN A 9 8.09 17.69 22.75
C GLN A 9 6.59 17.70 22.43
N ALA A 10 6.19 17.26 21.24
CA ALA A 10 4.78 17.20 20.84
C ALA A 10 4.00 16.14 21.61
N VAL A 11 4.65 15.02 21.98
CA VAL A 11 4.04 13.90 22.71
C VAL A 11 3.97 14.14 24.22
N THR A 12 4.88 14.93 24.78
CA THR A 12 4.94 15.21 26.24
C THR A 12 3.60 15.71 26.83
N PRO A 13 2.86 16.65 26.22
CA PRO A 13 1.54 17.07 26.76
C PRO A 13 0.51 15.93 26.76
N ILE A 14 0.61 15.00 25.81
CA ILE A 14 -0.29 13.84 25.72
C ILE A 14 -0.05 12.88 26.89
N THR A 15 1.23 12.69 27.27
CA THR A 15 1.59 11.83 28.41
C THR A 15 1.13 12.40 29.76
N GLN A 16 0.91 13.70 29.83
CA GLN A 16 0.42 14.38 31.03
C GLN A 16 -1.12 14.41 31.11
N ALA A 17 -1.82 14.03 30.05
CA ALA A 17 -3.28 13.96 30.06
C ALA A 17 -3.77 12.85 31.02
N ASN A 18 -4.61 13.18 31.99
CA ASN A 18 -5.11 12.27 33.01
C ASN A 18 -5.70 10.98 32.42
N GLY A 19 -6.42 11.06 31.30
CA GLY A 19 -7.02 9.90 30.64
C GLY A 19 -5.95 8.94 30.10
N VAL A 20 -4.87 9.45 29.54
CA VAL A 20 -3.75 8.64 29.02
C VAL A 20 -3.02 7.96 30.19
N GLN A 21 -2.75 8.70 31.26
CA GLN A 21 -2.11 8.14 32.44
C GLN A 21 -2.96 7.04 33.09
N VAL A 22 -4.27 7.20 33.18
CA VAL A 22 -5.17 6.18 33.73
C VAL A 22 -5.15 4.90 32.88
N ILE A 23 -5.20 5.03 31.54
CA ILE A 23 -5.13 3.87 30.63
C ILE A 23 -3.81 3.15 30.78
N PHE A 24 -2.68 3.86 30.79
CA PHE A 24 -1.36 3.23 30.87
C PHE A 24 -1.01 2.77 32.30
N ALA A 25 -1.52 3.40 33.34
CA ALA A 25 -1.37 2.93 34.73
C ALA A 25 -2.20 1.68 35.04
N SER A 26 -3.25 1.42 34.26
CA SER A 26 -4.03 0.18 34.36
C SER A 26 -3.39 -1.01 33.64
N LEU A 27 -2.26 -0.83 32.97
CA LEU A 27 -1.51 -1.92 32.34
C LEU A 27 -0.98 -2.86 33.44
N THR A 28 -1.47 -4.09 33.40
CA THR A 28 -1.27 -5.05 34.48
C THR A 28 0.02 -5.88 34.35
N GLY A 29 0.80 -5.66 33.30
CA GLY A 29 1.95 -6.51 32.96
C GLY A 29 1.55 -7.82 32.28
N ASP A 30 0.29 -7.95 31.82
CA ASP A 30 -0.13 -9.03 30.94
C ASP A 30 0.43 -8.78 29.55
N ILE A 31 1.35 -9.63 29.14
CA ILE A 31 2.09 -9.52 27.87
C ILE A 31 1.18 -9.35 26.66
N MET A 32 0.08 -10.11 26.62
CA MET A 32 -0.84 -10.12 25.48
C MET A 32 -1.70 -8.85 25.46
N LEU A 33 -2.18 -8.44 26.62
CA LEU A 33 -2.98 -7.21 26.77
C LEU A 33 -2.14 -5.99 26.43
N ASP A 34 -0.94 -5.90 26.95
CA ASP A 34 -0.02 -4.79 26.68
C ASP A 34 0.34 -4.69 25.18
N ALA A 35 0.60 -5.84 24.53
CA ALA A 35 0.84 -5.87 23.09
C ALA A 35 -0.41 -5.46 22.29
N LEU A 36 -1.61 -5.87 22.71
CA LEU A 36 -2.85 -5.47 22.08
C LEU A 36 -3.08 -3.95 22.18
N ILE A 37 -2.83 -3.36 23.34
CA ILE A 37 -2.94 -1.92 23.58
C ILE A 37 -1.94 -1.17 22.68
N GLY A 38 -0.70 -1.65 22.59
CA GLY A 38 0.31 -1.09 21.68
C GLY A 38 -0.15 -1.14 20.20
N ALA A 39 -0.77 -2.23 19.78
CA ALA A 39 -1.31 -2.37 18.43
C ALA A 39 -2.48 -1.40 18.19
N MET A 40 -3.42 -1.30 19.12
CA MET A 40 -4.54 -0.36 19.04
C MET A 40 -4.04 1.09 18.97
N PHE A 41 -3.05 1.43 19.79
CA PHE A 41 -2.49 2.78 19.78
C PHE A 41 -1.84 3.12 18.44
N ALA A 42 -1.08 2.21 17.83
CA ALA A 42 -0.50 2.41 16.52
C ALA A 42 -1.55 2.55 15.41
N ILE A 43 -2.69 1.85 15.51
CA ILE A 43 -3.80 1.97 14.57
C ILE A 43 -4.50 3.33 14.72
N ILE A 44 -4.81 3.73 15.96
CA ILE A 44 -5.51 4.99 16.25
C ILE A 44 -4.66 6.19 15.86
N SER A 45 -3.35 6.17 16.16
CA SER A 45 -2.42 7.23 15.80
C SER A 45 -2.01 7.22 14.32
N TYR A 46 -2.44 6.23 13.56
CA TYR A 46 -2.03 6.02 12.17
C TYR A 46 -0.51 5.94 11.97
N SER A 47 0.24 5.70 13.05
CA SER A 47 1.71 5.72 13.02
C SER A 47 2.32 4.90 14.16
N SER A 48 3.06 3.87 13.81
CA SER A 48 3.92 3.19 14.79
C SER A 48 5.11 4.05 15.22
N LEU A 49 5.53 5.02 14.37
CA LEU A 49 6.60 5.96 14.69
C LEU A 49 6.20 6.94 15.80
N ALA A 50 4.92 7.24 15.98
CA ALA A 50 4.43 8.03 17.11
C ALA A 50 4.33 7.18 18.39
N ALA A 51 3.99 5.90 18.26
CA ALA A 51 3.82 4.99 19.39
C ALA A 51 5.15 4.73 20.15
N VAL A 52 6.26 4.58 19.42
CA VAL A 52 7.56 4.24 20.04
C VAL A 52 8.11 5.37 20.92
N PRO A 53 8.22 6.64 20.45
CA PRO A 53 8.64 7.75 21.31
C PRO A 53 7.68 7.99 22.49
N LEU A 54 6.36 7.84 22.30
CA LEU A 54 5.40 7.93 23.39
C LEU A 54 5.69 6.87 24.46
N THR A 55 5.88 5.63 24.06
CA THR A 55 6.25 4.54 24.97
C THR A 55 7.56 4.84 25.70
N ALA A 56 8.56 5.35 25.00
CA ALA A 56 9.84 5.74 25.59
C ALA A 56 9.68 6.87 26.63
N THR A 57 8.86 7.88 26.35
CA THR A 57 8.60 8.98 27.31
C THR A 57 7.80 8.53 28.53
N LEU A 58 6.82 7.65 28.36
CA LEU A 58 6.06 7.05 29.48
C LEU A 58 6.97 6.20 30.39
N THR A 59 7.92 5.48 29.78
CA THR A 59 8.94 4.71 30.52
C THR A 59 9.89 5.63 31.27
N ALA A 60 10.36 6.71 30.67
CA ALA A 60 11.19 7.72 31.29
C ALA A 60 10.50 8.40 32.49
N ALA A 61 9.20 8.66 32.37
CA ALA A 61 8.38 9.24 33.43
C ALA A 61 8.03 8.24 34.55
N GLY A 62 8.38 6.96 34.40
CA GLY A 62 8.07 5.92 35.39
C GLY A 62 6.57 5.53 35.41
N ILE A 63 5.80 5.93 34.44
CA ILE A 63 4.36 5.63 34.33
C ILE A 63 4.12 4.16 33.97
N ILE A 64 5.00 3.60 33.12
CA ILE A 64 4.96 2.19 32.72
C ILE A 64 6.31 1.52 33.06
N SER A 65 6.27 0.23 33.35
CA SER A 65 7.47 -0.57 33.57
C SER A 65 8.18 -0.87 32.24
N PHE A 66 9.47 -1.17 32.30
CA PHE A 66 10.25 -1.45 31.07
C PHE A 66 9.74 -2.70 30.29
N PRO A 67 9.38 -3.83 30.93
CA PRO A 67 8.75 -4.96 30.21
C PRO A 67 7.46 -4.59 29.49
N VAL A 68 6.59 -3.78 30.12
CA VAL A 68 5.35 -3.27 29.50
C VAL A 68 5.68 -2.43 28.26
N ALA A 69 6.70 -1.57 28.35
CA ALA A 69 7.14 -0.77 27.22
C ALA A 69 7.57 -1.63 26.02
N LEU A 70 8.29 -2.73 26.26
CA LEU A 70 8.69 -3.66 25.20
C LEU A 70 7.46 -4.32 24.55
N CYS A 71 6.46 -4.73 25.34
CA CYS A 71 5.20 -5.28 24.84
C CYS A 71 4.45 -4.27 23.98
N LEU A 72 4.34 -3.02 24.41
CA LEU A 72 3.71 -1.94 23.66
C LEU A 72 4.40 -1.70 22.30
N VAL A 73 5.73 -1.72 22.27
CA VAL A 73 6.51 -1.56 21.02
C VAL A 73 6.28 -2.73 20.06
N ILE A 74 6.28 -3.96 20.57
CA ILE A 74 5.97 -5.16 19.75
C ILE A 74 4.55 -5.05 19.18
N GLY A 75 3.59 -4.67 20.03
CA GLY A 75 2.21 -4.44 19.62
C GLY A 75 2.07 -3.33 18.57
N ALA A 76 2.75 -2.20 18.76
CA ALA A 76 2.74 -1.11 17.78
C ALA A 76 3.27 -1.54 16.39
N ASN A 77 4.29 -2.40 16.37
CA ASN A 77 4.76 -3.01 15.13
C ASN A 77 3.67 -3.87 14.46
N LEU A 78 2.94 -4.66 15.23
CA LEU A 78 1.83 -5.45 14.73
C LEU A 78 0.69 -4.56 14.21
N GLY A 79 0.32 -3.54 14.96
CA GLY A 79 -0.69 -2.54 14.58
C GLY A 79 -0.37 -1.83 13.27
N SER A 80 0.89 -1.49 13.03
CA SER A 80 1.32 -0.91 11.75
C SER A 80 1.17 -1.89 10.58
N GLY A 81 1.25 -3.19 10.81
CA GLY A 81 0.97 -4.21 9.81
C GLY A 81 -0.52 -4.30 9.46
N LEU A 82 -1.39 -4.24 10.47
CA LEU A 82 -2.83 -4.18 10.29
C LEU A 82 -3.24 -2.91 9.53
N LEU A 83 -2.67 -1.76 9.90
CA LEU A 83 -2.91 -0.50 9.20
C LEU A 83 -2.51 -0.58 7.73
N ALA A 84 -1.35 -1.16 7.41
CA ALA A 84 -0.93 -1.39 6.03
C ALA A 84 -1.92 -2.27 5.27
N MET A 85 -2.48 -3.29 5.90
CA MET A 85 -3.51 -4.16 5.29
C MET A 85 -4.81 -3.41 5.04
N LEU A 86 -5.26 -2.58 5.98
CA LEU A 86 -6.45 -1.74 5.83
C LEU A 86 -6.30 -0.72 4.69
N ASN A 87 -5.16 -0.02 4.64
CA ASN A 87 -4.89 0.99 3.62
C ASN A 87 -4.79 0.41 2.20
N ASN A 88 -4.42 -0.87 2.08
CA ASN A 88 -4.32 -1.56 0.80
C ASN A 88 -5.54 -2.46 0.51
N SER A 89 -6.62 -2.37 1.27
CA SER A 89 -7.80 -3.24 1.10
C SER A 89 -8.46 -3.11 -0.28
N ALA A 90 -8.50 -1.90 -0.84
CA ALA A 90 -9.02 -1.61 -2.17
C ALA A 90 -7.94 -1.62 -3.27
N ALA A 91 -6.69 -1.95 -2.95
CA ALA A 91 -5.62 -2.00 -3.93
C ALA A 91 -5.64 -3.32 -4.71
N ASN A 92 -4.87 -3.39 -5.80
CA ASN A 92 -4.73 -4.60 -6.61
C ASN A 92 -4.18 -5.79 -5.80
N ALA A 93 -4.37 -7.01 -6.32
CA ALA A 93 -3.99 -8.25 -5.64
C ALA A 93 -2.51 -8.29 -5.22
N ALA A 94 -1.61 -7.70 -6.02
CA ALA A 94 -0.18 -7.66 -5.70
C ALA A 94 0.10 -6.81 -4.45
N ALA A 95 -0.45 -5.60 -4.35
CA ALA A 95 -0.29 -4.72 -3.19
C ALA A 95 -0.91 -5.33 -1.91
N ARG A 96 -2.09 -5.94 -2.04
CA ARG A 96 -2.74 -6.66 -0.93
C ARG A 96 -1.90 -7.84 -0.42
N ARG A 97 -1.22 -8.58 -1.30
CA ARG A 97 -0.30 -9.67 -0.93
C ARG A 97 0.91 -9.17 -0.17
N VAL A 98 1.50 -8.05 -0.60
CA VAL A 98 2.64 -7.43 0.10
C VAL A 98 2.23 -6.99 1.51
N ALA A 99 1.07 -6.33 1.64
CA ALA A 99 0.55 -5.92 2.95
C ALA A 99 0.27 -7.13 3.86
N LEU A 100 -0.34 -8.20 3.34
CA LEU A 100 -0.60 -9.43 4.06
C LEU A 100 0.70 -10.12 4.48
N GLY A 101 1.67 -10.26 3.60
CA GLY A 101 2.97 -10.87 3.90
C GLY A 101 3.73 -10.10 4.99
N SER A 102 3.70 -8.76 4.93
CA SER A 102 4.28 -7.90 5.96
C SER A 102 3.60 -8.10 7.32
N LEU A 103 2.26 -8.16 7.35
CA LEU A 103 1.49 -8.42 8.57
C LEU A 103 1.83 -9.79 9.16
N LEU A 104 1.87 -10.83 8.34
CA LEU A 104 2.18 -12.20 8.79
C LEU A 104 3.60 -12.30 9.35
N PHE A 105 4.59 -11.68 8.73
CA PHE A 105 5.95 -11.64 9.26
C PHE A 105 6.03 -10.88 10.60
N LYS A 106 5.26 -9.80 10.77
CA LYS A 106 5.15 -9.08 12.04
C LYS A 106 4.48 -9.95 13.10
N LEU A 107 3.42 -10.65 12.73
CA LEU A 107 2.69 -11.57 13.63
C LEU A 107 3.61 -12.70 14.11
N VAL A 108 4.29 -13.38 13.20
CA VAL A 108 5.22 -14.46 13.54
C VAL A 108 6.35 -13.94 14.44
N GLY A 109 6.96 -12.80 14.08
CA GLY A 109 8.00 -12.18 14.90
C GLY A 109 7.51 -11.82 16.29
N SER A 110 6.30 -11.28 16.41
CA SER A 110 5.69 -10.94 17.72
C SER A 110 5.43 -12.20 18.54
N LEU A 111 4.89 -13.25 17.97
CA LEU A 111 4.62 -14.53 18.67
C LEU A 111 5.90 -15.19 19.18
N ILE A 112 7.01 -15.05 18.44
CA ILE A 112 8.31 -15.59 18.85
C ILE A 112 8.91 -14.78 20.00
N ILE A 113 8.86 -13.45 19.94
CA ILE A 113 9.56 -12.59 20.92
C ILE A 113 8.78 -12.37 22.22
N LEU A 114 7.44 -12.33 22.18
CA LEU A 114 6.60 -12.03 23.33
C LEU A 114 6.89 -12.91 24.57
N PRO A 115 7.06 -14.24 24.45
CA PRO A 115 7.40 -15.08 25.60
C PRO A 115 8.76 -14.73 26.27
N PHE A 116 9.64 -14.09 25.50
CA PHE A 116 11.00 -13.73 25.95
C PHE A 116 11.12 -12.27 26.44
N VAL A 117 10.02 -11.52 26.52
CA VAL A 117 10.06 -10.10 26.89
C VAL A 117 10.67 -9.90 28.29
N HIS A 118 10.26 -10.70 29.29
CA HIS A 118 10.80 -10.57 30.65
C HIS A 118 12.30 -10.90 30.75
N PRO A 119 12.79 -12.05 30.23
CA PRO A 119 14.22 -12.32 30.19
C PRO A 119 15.01 -11.25 29.43
N LEU A 120 14.47 -10.77 28.32
CA LEU A 120 15.11 -9.74 27.50
C LEU A 120 15.16 -8.38 28.22
N ALA A 121 14.07 -8.01 28.88
CA ALA A 121 14.02 -6.79 29.69
C ALA A 121 15.06 -6.81 30.82
N ASN A 122 15.20 -7.94 31.53
CA ASN A 122 16.19 -8.11 32.56
C ASN A 122 17.63 -7.98 32.01
N LEU A 123 17.90 -8.62 30.86
CA LEU A 123 19.21 -8.52 30.21
C LEU A 123 19.55 -7.09 29.79
N MET A 124 18.56 -6.37 29.25
CA MET A 124 18.72 -4.98 28.80
C MET A 124 18.84 -4.01 29.99
N ASP A 125 18.23 -4.31 31.13
CA ASP A 125 18.31 -3.49 32.37
C ASP A 125 19.71 -3.44 32.96
N GLU A 126 20.61 -4.38 32.62
CA GLU A 126 22.01 -4.40 33.01
C GLU A 126 22.86 -3.39 32.20
N LEU A 127 22.33 -2.86 31.09
CA LEU A 127 23.05 -1.89 30.27
C LEU A 127 23.05 -0.50 30.92
N PRO A 128 24.19 0.23 30.92
CA PRO A 128 24.29 1.55 31.51
C PRO A 128 23.68 2.64 30.61
N LEU A 129 22.41 2.46 30.21
CA LEU A 129 21.68 3.38 29.34
C LEU A 129 20.31 3.72 29.93
N PRO A 130 19.79 4.93 29.67
CA PRO A 130 18.43 5.28 30.05
C PRO A 130 17.40 4.33 29.47
N LYS A 131 16.38 3.93 30.24
CA LYS A 131 15.32 3.01 29.79
C LYS A 131 14.57 3.50 28.58
N SER A 132 14.40 4.81 28.45
CA SER A 132 13.78 5.43 27.26
C SER A 132 14.57 5.19 25.98
N GLU A 133 15.90 5.25 26.05
CA GLU A 133 16.76 4.93 24.90
C GLU A 133 16.74 3.44 24.58
N LEU A 134 16.75 2.59 25.61
CA LEU A 134 16.66 1.15 25.46
C LEU A 134 15.37 0.73 24.74
N VAL A 135 14.25 1.40 24.96
CA VAL A 135 12.99 1.17 24.22
C VAL A 135 13.17 1.44 22.71
N ILE A 136 13.87 2.53 22.37
CA ILE A 136 14.14 2.90 20.99
C ILE A 136 15.11 1.90 20.33
N TYR A 137 16.21 1.56 21.03
CA TYR A 137 17.18 0.56 20.55
C TYR A 137 16.54 -0.81 20.37
N PHE A 138 15.68 -1.21 21.30
CA PHE A 138 14.91 -2.45 21.16
C PHE A 138 14.05 -2.42 19.89
N HIS A 139 13.31 -1.33 19.63
CA HIS A 139 12.51 -1.19 18.43
C HIS A 139 13.33 -1.37 17.15
N VAL A 140 14.47 -0.69 17.05
CA VAL A 140 15.36 -0.76 15.89
C VAL A 140 15.94 -2.17 15.73
N PHE A 141 16.51 -2.71 16.81
CA PHE A 141 17.17 -4.01 16.79
C PHE A 141 16.19 -5.15 16.52
N TYR A 142 15.02 -5.14 17.18
CA TYR A 142 13.97 -6.12 16.95
C TYR A 142 13.53 -6.15 15.48
N ASN A 143 13.29 -4.97 14.87
CA ASN A 143 12.90 -4.90 13.47
C ASN A 143 14.02 -5.36 12.54
N LEU A 144 15.26 -5.01 12.82
CA LEU A 144 16.43 -5.43 12.04
C LEU A 144 16.59 -6.96 12.07
N VAL A 145 16.62 -7.54 13.28
CA VAL A 145 16.75 -9.00 13.46
C VAL A 145 15.60 -9.74 12.78
N ARG A 146 14.37 -9.27 12.98
CA ARG A 146 13.21 -9.84 12.33
C ARG A 146 13.32 -9.78 10.80
N CYS A 147 13.70 -8.64 10.22
CA CYS A 147 13.86 -8.50 8.78
C CYS A 147 14.90 -9.49 8.24
N VAL A 148 16.08 -9.56 8.87
CA VAL A 148 17.14 -10.48 8.44
C VAL A 148 16.70 -11.94 8.58
N ALA A 149 16.09 -12.30 9.71
CA ALA A 149 15.61 -13.67 9.96
C ALA A 149 14.51 -14.11 9.00
N MET A 150 13.70 -13.19 8.49
CA MET A 150 12.56 -13.50 7.60
C MET A 150 12.94 -13.52 6.12
N VAL A 151 14.13 -13.06 5.72
CA VAL A 151 14.57 -13.09 4.31
C VAL A 151 14.50 -14.50 3.68
N PRO A 152 14.97 -15.58 4.33
CA PRO A 152 14.88 -16.93 3.74
C PRO A 152 13.44 -17.41 3.53
N PHE A 153 12.49 -16.84 4.27
CA PHE A 153 11.07 -17.21 4.23
C PHE A 153 10.24 -16.33 3.28
N ALA A 154 10.85 -15.39 2.57
CA ALA A 154 10.13 -14.47 1.68
C ALA A 154 9.41 -15.23 0.56
N GLU A 155 10.06 -16.19 -0.09
CA GLU A 155 9.48 -16.98 -1.17
C GLU A 155 8.32 -17.90 -0.69
N PRO A 156 8.47 -18.69 0.38
CA PRO A 156 7.36 -19.44 0.96
C PRO A 156 6.17 -18.55 1.36
N MET A 157 6.44 -17.40 1.96
CA MET A 157 5.42 -16.43 2.35
C MET A 157 4.70 -15.86 1.14
N ALA A 158 5.41 -15.49 0.07
CA ALA A 158 4.81 -15.00 -1.17
C ALA A 158 3.88 -16.05 -1.78
N ARG A 159 4.28 -17.33 -1.81
CA ARG A 159 3.43 -18.44 -2.28
C ARG A 159 2.19 -18.62 -1.41
N PHE A 160 2.33 -18.48 -0.11
CA PHE A 160 1.20 -18.56 0.83
C PHE A 160 0.21 -17.41 0.61
N CYS A 161 0.71 -16.17 0.50
CA CYS A 161 -0.13 -15.00 0.21
C CYS A 161 -0.87 -15.12 -1.13
N LYS A 162 -0.22 -15.70 -2.17
CA LYS A 162 -0.88 -15.98 -3.46
C LYS A 162 -2.03 -16.99 -3.36
N ARG A 163 -1.97 -17.93 -2.41
CA ARG A 163 -3.07 -18.88 -2.18
C ARG A 163 -4.27 -18.23 -1.50
N ILE A 164 -4.02 -17.26 -0.60
CA ILE A 164 -5.08 -16.54 0.14
C ILE A 164 -5.72 -15.49 -0.74
N ILE A 165 -4.89 -14.63 -1.34
CA ILE A 165 -5.34 -13.57 -2.25
C ILE A 165 -5.03 -14.06 -3.66
N ARG A 166 -6.03 -14.59 -4.33
CA ARG A 166 -5.90 -15.03 -5.72
C ARG A 166 -5.70 -13.82 -6.62
N ASP A 167 -5.06 -14.05 -7.79
CA ASP A 167 -5.08 -13.05 -8.84
C ASP A 167 -6.56 -12.80 -9.20
N GLU A 168 -6.91 -11.54 -9.35
CA GLU A 168 -8.13 -11.23 -10.04
C GLU A 168 -8.02 -11.90 -11.42
N PRO A 169 -9.07 -12.58 -11.92
CA PRO A 169 -9.01 -13.11 -13.26
C PRO A 169 -8.50 -11.98 -14.14
N GLU A 170 -7.36 -12.19 -14.82
CA GLU A 170 -7.01 -11.30 -15.92
C GLU A 170 -8.28 -11.24 -16.73
N LEU A 171 -8.90 -10.06 -16.77
CA LEU A 171 -9.96 -9.80 -17.73
C LEU A 171 -9.38 -10.32 -19.03
N ASP A 172 -10.10 -11.23 -19.66
CA ASP A 172 -9.67 -11.85 -20.91
C ASP A 172 -9.75 -10.75 -21.98
N THR A 173 -8.81 -9.80 -21.84
CA THR A 173 -8.72 -8.57 -22.59
C THR A 173 -8.26 -8.96 -23.98
N HIS A 174 -9.20 -9.01 -24.90
CA HIS A 174 -8.88 -9.27 -26.31
C HIS A 174 -8.05 -8.14 -26.93
N LEU A 175 -8.04 -6.97 -26.31
CA LEU A 175 -7.31 -5.78 -26.74
C LEU A 175 -6.03 -5.55 -25.92
N LYS A 176 -5.08 -6.50 -25.97
CA LYS A 176 -3.73 -6.22 -25.45
C LYS A 176 -3.02 -5.17 -26.30
N PRO A 177 -2.22 -4.24 -25.65
CA PRO A 177 -1.40 -3.29 -26.40
C PRO A 177 -0.48 -4.02 -27.39
N LYS A 178 -0.47 -3.61 -28.65
CA LYS A 178 0.33 -4.23 -29.73
C LYS A 178 1.48 -3.34 -30.23
N HIS A 179 1.30 -2.03 -30.11
CA HIS A 179 2.20 -1.05 -30.75
C HIS A 179 3.07 -0.27 -29.75
N LEU A 180 2.87 -0.43 -28.43
CA LEU A 180 3.60 0.31 -27.41
C LEU A 180 4.99 -0.31 -27.16
N ASP A 181 5.91 -0.08 -28.11
CA ASP A 181 7.27 -0.57 -28.01
C ASP A 181 8.11 0.33 -27.10
N VAL A 182 8.62 -0.25 -26.02
CA VAL A 182 9.47 0.45 -25.03
C VAL A 182 10.79 0.92 -25.65
N SER A 183 11.33 0.18 -26.64
CA SER A 183 12.57 0.55 -27.33
C SER A 183 12.42 1.82 -28.20
N ALA A 184 11.20 2.19 -28.53
CA ALA A 184 10.92 3.42 -29.30
C ALA A 184 10.90 4.69 -28.46
N LEU A 185 10.94 4.59 -27.11
CA LEU A 185 10.83 5.75 -26.21
C LEU A 185 11.98 6.77 -26.37
N ASP A 186 13.15 6.30 -26.80
CA ASP A 186 14.31 7.16 -27.08
C ASP A 186 14.16 7.98 -28.39
N THR A 187 13.11 7.71 -29.18
CA THR A 187 12.82 8.42 -30.43
C THR A 187 11.39 9.00 -30.36
N PRO A 188 11.22 10.26 -29.92
CA PRO A 188 9.90 10.82 -29.63
C PRO A 188 8.88 10.70 -30.75
N THR A 189 9.27 10.98 -31.98
CA THR A 189 8.39 10.86 -33.16
C THR A 189 7.87 9.43 -33.38
N LEU A 190 8.71 8.41 -33.15
CA LEU A 190 8.34 7.00 -33.28
C LEU A 190 7.45 6.57 -32.12
N ALA A 191 7.79 6.96 -30.90
CA ALA A 191 7.00 6.66 -29.70
C ALA A 191 5.58 7.26 -29.82
N LEU A 192 5.45 8.51 -30.26
CA LEU A 192 4.17 9.16 -30.49
C LEU A 192 3.37 8.48 -31.63
N ALA A 193 4.03 8.05 -32.70
CA ALA A 193 3.38 7.30 -33.75
C ALA A 193 2.82 5.96 -33.26
N ASN A 194 3.58 5.27 -32.43
CA ASN A 194 3.14 4.01 -31.79
C ASN A 194 1.96 4.22 -30.84
N ALA A 195 2.01 5.25 -30.00
CA ALA A 195 0.92 5.62 -29.11
C ALA A 195 -0.35 6.03 -29.89
N ALA A 196 -0.20 6.80 -30.99
CA ALA A 196 -1.31 7.17 -31.85
C ALA A 196 -1.99 5.94 -32.51
N ARG A 197 -1.20 4.97 -32.97
CA ARG A 197 -1.75 3.72 -33.52
C ARG A 197 -2.55 2.94 -32.48
N GLU A 198 -2.09 2.91 -31.24
CA GLU A 198 -2.81 2.26 -30.16
C GLU A 198 -4.10 3.02 -29.79
N ALA A 199 -4.06 4.36 -29.82
CA ALA A 199 -5.24 5.19 -29.59
C ALA A 199 -6.32 5.01 -30.69
N LEU A 200 -5.93 4.81 -31.95
CA LEU A 200 -6.86 4.46 -33.03
C LEU A 200 -7.57 3.13 -32.76
N ARG A 201 -6.90 2.16 -32.18
CA ARG A 201 -7.55 0.89 -31.80
C ARG A 201 -8.62 1.06 -30.72
N ILE A 202 -8.48 2.06 -29.84
CA ILE A 202 -9.56 2.45 -28.93
C ILE A 202 -10.76 2.97 -29.73
N GLY A 203 -10.51 3.76 -30.77
CA GLY A 203 -11.57 4.24 -31.69
C GLY A 203 -12.34 3.09 -32.36
N ASP A 204 -11.60 2.10 -32.89
CA ASP A 204 -12.20 0.91 -33.49
C ASP A 204 -13.04 0.12 -32.47
N ALA A 205 -12.57 -0.01 -31.24
CA ALA A 205 -13.32 -0.67 -30.17
C ALA A 205 -14.58 0.11 -29.76
N MET A 206 -14.49 1.44 -29.73
CA MET A 206 -15.65 2.31 -29.48
C MET A 206 -16.72 2.17 -30.54
N GLU A 207 -16.35 2.08 -31.84
CA GLU A 207 -17.29 1.86 -32.92
C GLU A 207 -18.04 0.53 -32.74
N GLN A 208 -17.33 -0.56 -32.43
CA GLN A 208 -17.91 -1.86 -32.13
C GLN A 208 -18.83 -1.79 -30.89
N MET A 209 -18.43 -1.05 -29.84
CA MET A 209 -19.21 -0.86 -28.64
C MET A 209 -20.53 -0.13 -28.92
N MET A 210 -20.51 0.89 -29.79
CA MET A 210 -21.70 1.61 -30.23
C MET A 210 -22.66 0.72 -31.02
N ASP A 211 -22.15 -0.18 -31.84
CA ASP A 211 -22.98 -1.16 -32.55
C ASP A 211 -23.56 -2.21 -31.58
N GLY A 212 -22.80 -2.64 -30.57
CA GLY A 212 -23.31 -3.48 -29.49
C GLY A 212 -24.45 -2.81 -28.70
N LEU A 213 -24.33 -1.51 -28.37
CA LEU A 213 -25.36 -0.74 -27.68
C LEU A 213 -26.68 -0.72 -28.50
N LYS A 214 -26.59 -0.51 -29.82
CA LYS A 214 -27.78 -0.57 -30.69
C LYS A 214 -28.49 -1.91 -30.57
N LYS A 215 -27.78 -3.04 -30.51
CA LYS A 215 -28.37 -4.38 -30.35
C LYS A 215 -29.02 -4.55 -28.98
N VAL A 216 -28.39 -4.08 -27.89
CA VAL A 216 -29.01 -4.09 -26.57
C VAL A 216 -30.32 -3.31 -26.57
N MET A 217 -30.34 -2.13 -27.18
CA MET A 217 -31.56 -1.32 -27.31
C MET A 217 -32.67 -2.00 -28.12
N HIS A 218 -32.31 -2.98 -28.97
CA HIS A 218 -33.29 -3.81 -29.72
C HIS A 218 -33.69 -5.10 -28.98
N GLY A 219 -33.24 -5.26 -27.71
CA GLY A 219 -33.68 -6.33 -26.84
C GLY A 219 -32.81 -7.59 -26.86
N GLU A 220 -31.53 -7.48 -27.20
CA GLU A 220 -30.55 -8.58 -27.16
C GLU A 220 -29.73 -8.57 -25.86
N PRO A 221 -30.15 -9.23 -24.76
CA PRO A 221 -29.53 -9.11 -23.45
C PRO A 221 -28.14 -9.76 -23.34
N ARG A 222 -27.72 -10.53 -24.34
CA ARG A 222 -26.36 -11.13 -24.35
C ARG A 222 -25.26 -10.10 -24.60
N GLU A 223 -25.59 -9.02 -25.27
CA GLU A 223 -24.67 -7.96 -25.67
C GLU A 223 -24.25 -7.07 -24.46
N GLU A 224 -25.04 -7.03 -23.38
CA GLU A 224 -24.71 -6.27 -22.17
C GLU A 224 -23.34 -6.68 -21.56
N LYS A 225 -23.09 -7.99 -21.48
CA LYS A 225 -21.80 -8.51 -20.98
C LYS A 225 -20.63 -8.16 -21.91
N GLU A 226 -20.90 -8.15 -23.21
CA GLU A 226 -19.88 -7.81 -24.21
C GLU A 226 -19.57 -6.32 -24.15
N LEU A 227 -20.57 -5.45 -23.95
CA LEU A 227 -20.38 -4.01 -23.74
C LEU A 227 -19.48 -3.73 -22.53
N ARG A 228 -19.75 -4.37 -21.39
CA ARG A 228 -18.92 -4.25 -20.19
C ARG A 228 -17.47 -4.67 -20.45
N ARG A 229 -17.29 -5.80 -21.14
CA ARG A 229 -15.98 -6.31 -21.50
C ARG A 229 -15.23 -5.36 -22.44
N MET A 230 -15.91 -4.78 -23.45
CA MET A 230 -15.32 -3.79 -24.34
C MET A 230 -14.91 -2.51 -23.59
N ALA A 231 -15.69 -2.06 -22.62
CA ALA A 231 -15.33 -0.92 -21.76
C ALA A 231 -14.04 -1.21 -20.94
N ASP A 232 -13.93 -2.41 -20.36
CA ASP A 232 -12.72 -2.85 -19.66
C ASP A 232 -11.51 -2.89 -20.60
N ASP A 233 -11.65 -3.42 -21.81
CA ASP A 233 -10.62 -3.47 -22.85
C ASP A 233 -10.14 -2.08 -23.25
N ILE A 234 -11.04 -1.12 -23.43
CA ILE A 234 -10.74 0.28 -23.73
C ILE A 234 -9.97 0.92 -22.58
N ASN A 235 -10.39 0.68 -21.33
CA ASN A 235 -9.71 1.19 -20.14
C ASN A 235 -8.28 0.64 -20.00
N VAL A 236 -8.06 -0.63 -20.35
CA VAL A 236 -6.72 -1.23 -20.37
C VAL A 236 -5.82 -0.55 -21.41
N LEU A 237 -6.31 -0.35 -22.64
CA LEU A 237 -5.56 0.34 -23.68
C LEU A 237 -5.25 1.80 -23.31
N TYR A 238 -6.25 2.54 -22.82
CA TYR A 238 -6.05 3.91 -22.32
C TYR A 238 -4.96 3.98 -21.26
N THR A 239 -5.03 3.10 -20.26
CA THR A 239 -4.05 3.05 -19.18
C THR A 239 -2.65 2.73 -19.71
N ALA A 240 -2.53 1.79 -20.65
CA ALA A 240 -1.26 1.43 -21.26
C ALA A 240 -0.66 2.60 -22.05
N ILE A 241 -1.45 3.32 -22.85
CA ILE A 241 -1.02 4.50 -23.61
C ILE A 241 -0.54 5.58 -22.66
N LYS A 242 -1.31 5.88 -21.60
CA LYS A 242 -0.96 6.87 -20.59
C LYS A 242 0.37 6.55 -19.92
N LEU A 243 0.58 5.29 -19.49
CA LEU A 243 1.82 4.86 -18.85
C LEU A 243 3.01 4.87 -19.81
N TYR A 244 2.79 4.53 -21.08
CA TYR A 244 3.82 4.58 -22.11
C TYR A 244 4.28 6.02 -22.38
N LEU A 245 3.34 6.93 -22.59
CA LEU A 245 3.63 8.34 -22.83
C LEU A 245 4.21 9.05 -21.60
N ALA A 246 3.86 8.60 -20.38
CA ALA A 246 4.44 9.14 -19.13
C ALA A 246 5.94 8.83 -18.97
N ARG A 247 6.45 7.81 -19.67
CA ARG A 247 7.88 7.45 -19.66
C ARG A 247 8.72 8.28 -20.63
N MET A 248 8.09 9.05 -21.50
CA MET A 248 8.83 9.90 -22.43
C MET A 248 9.42 11.12 -21.69
N PRO A 249 10.66 11.53 -22.00
CA PRO A 249 11.29 12.73 -21.44
C PRO A 249 10.60 13.98 -22.01
N LYS A 250 9.69 14.58 -21.25
CA LYS A 250 8.87 15.72 -21.70
C LYS A 250 9.70 16.96 -21.99
N ASP A 251 10.81 17.14 -21.29
CA ASP A 251 11.68 18.30 -21.41
C ASP A 251 12.47 18.33 -22.72
N GLU A 252 12.52 17.23 -23.44
CA GLU A 252 13.25 17.07 -24.71
C GLU A 252 12.32 17.09 -25.94
N LEU A 253 11.00 17.21 -25.74
CA LEU A 253 10.02 17.22 -26.83
C LEU A 253 9.99 18.58 -27.54
N ALA A 254 10.04 18.58 -28.88
CA ALA A 254 9.74 19.74 -29.68
C ALA A 254 8.28 20.20 -29.48
N GLU A 255 7.99 21.46 -29.79
CA GLU A 255 6.63 22.03 -29.58
C GLU A 255 5.55 21.25 -30.30
N GLU A 256 5.81 20.80 -31.52
CA GLU A 256 4.90 19.97 -32.30
C GLU A 256 4.69 18.58 -31.69
N GLU A 257 5.75 17.96 -31.14
CA GLU A 257 5.71 16.68 -30.46
C GLU A 257 4.94 16.77 -29.14
N SER A 258 5.14 17.85 -28.39
CA SER A 258 4.41 18.13 -27.15
C SER A 258 2.91 18.30 -27.41
N ARG A 259 2.53 18.99 -28.48
CA ARG A 259 1.13 19.12 -28.90
C ARG A 259 0.54 17.77 -29.26
N ARG A 260 1.25 16.98 -30.07
CA ARG A 260 0.79 15.62 -30.48
C ARG A 260 0.68 14.68 -29.28
N TRP A 261 1.60 14.77 -28.31
CA TRP A 261 1.51 14.05 -27.04
C TRP A 261 0.21 14.36 -26.29
N ALA A 262 -0.13 15.65 -26.17
CA ALA A 262 -1.35 16.09 -25.51
C ALA A 262 -2.61 15.62 -26.27
N GLU A 263 -2.64 15.74 -27.61
CA GLU A 263 -3.75 15.28 -28.46
C GLU A 263 -4.02 13.77 -28.29
N ILE A 264 -2.98 12.94 -28.25
CA ILE A 264 -3.12 11.48 -28.04
C ILE A 264 -3.70 11.16 -26.67
N ILE A 265 -3.24 11.83 -25.63
CA ILE A 265 -3.75 11.64 -24.25
C ILE A 265 -5.21 12.07 -24.18
N GLU A 266 -5.54 13.25 -24.70
CA GLU A 266 -6.90 13.78 -24.68
C GLU A 266 -7.86 12.89 -25.46
N MET A 267 -7.49 12.45 -26.66
CA MET A 267 -8.29 11.53 -27.45
C MET A 267 -8.53 10.22 -26.71
N SER A 268 -7.49 9.64 -26.13
CA SER A 268 -7.59 8.37 -25.39
C SER A 268 -8.48 8.50 -24.15
N LEU A 269 -8.37 9.64 -23.44
CA LEU A 269 -9.20 9.95 -22.27
C LEU A 269 -10.67 10.10 -22.65
N ASN A 270 -10.95 10.86 -23.71
CA ASN A 270 -12.32 11.11 -24.19
C ASN A 270 -13.01 9.81 -24.62
N HIS A 271 -12.28 8.91 -25.28
CA HIS A 271 -12.82 7.59 -25.66
C HIS A 271 -13.05 6.71 -24.43
N GLY A 272 -12.15 6.73 -23.41
CA GLY A 272 -12.36 6.03 -22.15
C GLY A 272 -13.63 6.51 -21.42
N GLN A 273 -13.82 7.82 -21.30
CA GLN A 273 -15.03 8.37 -20.69
C GLN A 273 -16.30 8.05 -21.50
N ALA A 274 -16.21 8.08 -22.81
CA ALA A 274 -17.34 7.70 -23.69
C ALA A 274 -17.70 6.22 -23.52
N SER A 275 -16.72 5.32 -23.37
CA SER A 275 -16.97 3.89 -23.14
C SER A 275 -17.71 3.64 -21.84
N ASP A 276 -17.37 4.36 -20.77
CA ASP A 276 -18.05 4.27 -19.47
C ASP A 276 -19.51 4.76 -19.55
N ILE A 277 -19.79 5.73 -20.41
CA ILE A 277 -21.16 6.22 -20.65
C ILE A 277 -21.96 5.17 -21.44
N VAL A 278 -21.37 4.62 -22.49
CA VAL A 278 -22.01 3.59 -23.33
C VAL A 278 -22.32 2.33 -22.52
N GLU A 279 -21.41 1.89 -21.66
CA GLU A 279 -21.64 0.77 -20.75
C GLU A 279 -22.85 1.03 -19.84
N ARG A 280 -22.92 2.21 -19.23
CA ARG A 280 -24.06 2.58 -18.37
C ARG A 280 -25.38 2.73 -19.10
N MET A 281 -25.36 3.05 -20.38
CA MET A 281 -26.58 3.11 -21.21
C MET A 281 -27.07 1.72 -21.61
N GLY A 282 -26.17 0.73 -21.65
CA GLY A 282 -26.49 -0.64 -21.99
C GLY A 282 -26.78 -1.55 -20.78
N SER A 283 -26.57 -1.06 -19.56
CA SER A 283 -26.89 -1.75 -18.30
C SER A 283 -28.27 -1.32 -17.81
#